data_0a8a064b289022a18a88ec684c1e2d0c
#
_entry.id   0a8a064b289022a18a88ec684c1e2d0c
#
_cell.length_a   1.000
_cell.length_b   1.000
_cell.length_c   1.000
_cell.angle_alpha   90.00
_cell.angle_beta   90.00
_cell.angle_gamma   90.00
#
_symmetry.space_group_name_H-M   'P 1'
#
loop_
_entity.id
_entity.type
_entity.pdbx_description
1 polymer ?
#
loop_
_entity_poly.entity_id
_entity_poly.type
_entity_poly.pdbx_seq_one_letter_code
_entity_poly.pdbx_strand_id
1 'polypeptide(L)'
;MSKKEKIPEDIASMSFEDAMRELEEIVNRLEAGDVALEESLEIYQRGALLRAYCDEKLKSAQAKIEKVTGGGSASEDLDVE
;
A
#
# COMPACT_ATOMS: atom_id res chain seq x y z
N MET A 1 9.52 -8.52 15.97
CA MET A 1 9.43 -8.44 15.65
C MET A 1 9.14 -8.36 14.94
N SER A 2 8.95 -8.10 14.77
CA SER A 2 8.52 -7.94 14.23
C SER A 2 8.36 -7.84 13.56
N LYS A 3 8.42 -7.54 13.43
CA LYS A 3 8.22 -7.44 12.76
C LYS A 3 7.38 -7.33 11.98
N LYS A 4 6.72 -7.59 11.85
CA LYS A 4 5.75 -7.40 10.98
C LYS A 4 4.76 -6.59 11.53
N GLU A 5 4.39 -5.55 10.85
CA GLU A 5 3.42 -4.72 11.32
C GLU A 5 2.12 -5.33 11.16
N LYS A 6 1.27 -5.26 12.15
CA LYS A 6 -0.04 -5.77 12.10
C LYS A 6 -0.93 -4.75 11.51
N ILE A 7 -1.62 -5.07 10.45
CA ILE A 7 -2.56 -4.13 9.81
C ILE A 7 -3.81 -4.02 10.65
N PRO A 8 -4.18 -2.82 11.09
CA PRO A 8 -5.40 -2.65 11.87
C PRO A 8 -6.62 -3.08 11.10
N GLU A 9 -7.64 -3.45 11.84
CA GLU A 9 -8.82 -3.99 11.21
C GLU A 9 -9.52 -2.97 10.33
N ASP A 10 -9.50 -1.72 10.71
CA ASP A 10 -10.16 -0.72 9.89
C ASP A 10 -9.46 -0.59 8.54
N ILE A 11 -8.15 -0.77 8.48
CA ILE A 11 -7.46 -0.75 7.20
C ILE A 11 -7.67 -2.05 6.47
N ALA A 12 -7.63 -3.16 7.20
CA ALA A 12 -7.76 -4.46 6.56
C ALA A 12 -9.11 -4.63 5.88
N SER A 13 -10.12 -3.91 6.34
CA SER A 13 -11.42 -4.02 5.73
C SER A 13 -11.66 -3.01 4.63
N MET A 14 -10.68 -2.16 4.32
CA MET A 14 -10.84 -1.20 3.26
C MET A 14 -10.62 -1.85 1.91
N SER A 15 -11.22 -1.27 0.88
CA SER A 15 -10.87 -1.68 -0.45
C SER A 15 -9.51 -1.08 -0.80
N PHE A 16 -8.87 -1.66 -1.81
CA PHE A 16 -7.58 -1.13 -2.24
C PHE A 16 -7.72 0.32 -2.66
N GLU A 17 -8.80 0.64 -3.36
CA GLU A 17 -8.98 2.00 -3.82
C GLU A 17 -9.17 2.98 -2.68
N ASP A 18 -9.92 2.56 -1.65
CA ASP A 18 -10.10 3.45 -0.51
C ASP A 18 -8.78 3.66 0.22
N ALA A 19 -7.99 2.60 0.36
CA ALA A 19 -6.71 2.73 1.02
C ALA A 19 -5.80 3.66 0.26
N MET A 20 -5.79 3.54 -1.05
CA MET A 20 -4.95 4.43 -1.86
C MET A 20 -5.40 5.87 -1.75
N ARG A 21 -6.71 6.08 -1.70
CA ARG A 21 -7.22 7.44 -1.57
C ARG A 21 -6.80 8.04 -0.25
N GLU A 22 -6.91 7.28 0.81
CA GLU A 22 -6.52 7.81 2.11
C GLU A 22 -5.01 8.07 2.13
N LEU A 23 -4.23 7.21 1.52
CA LEU A 23 -2.80 7.41 1.47
C LEU A 23 -2.46 8.69 0.73
N GLU A 24 -3.15 8.96 -0.36
CA GLU A 24 -2.92 10.20 -1.07
C GLU A 24 -3.26 11.41 -0.23
N GLU A 25 -4.33 11.34 0.53
CA GLU A 25 -4.68 12.44 1.40
C GLU A 25 -3.61 12.67 2.44
N ILE A 26 -3.06 11.60 2.96
CA ILE A 26 -2.00 11.71 3.95
C ILE A 26 -0.78 12.38 3.36
N VAL A 27 -0.39 11.96 2.18
CA VAL A 27 0.77 12.55 1.55
C VAL A 27 0.54 14.04 1.30
N ASN A 28 -0.65 14.40 0.84
CA ASN A 28 -0.96 15.79 0.59
C ASN A 28 -0.90 16.60 1.86
N ARG A 29 -1.40 16.08 2.95
CA ARG A 29 -1.37 16.82 4.21
C ARG A 29 0.04 17.00 4.70
N LEU A 30 0.87 15.97 4.59
CA LEU A 30 2.24 16.09 5.02
C LEU A 30 3.02 17.06 4.16
N GLU A 31 2.75 17.05 2.87
CA GLU A 31 3.46 17.96 1.98
C GLU A 31 3.02 19.38 2.18
N ALA A 32 1.78 19.59 2.56
CA ALA A 32 1.31 20.93 2.81
C ALA A 32 2.00 21.56 4.01
N GLY A 33 2.44 20.73 4.96
CA GLY A 33 3.14 21.27 6.11
C GLY A 33 2.25 21.96 7.11
N ASP A 34 0.96 21.73 7.04
CA ASP A 34 0.02 22.40 7.91
C ASP A 34 -0.22 21.69 9.22
N VAL A 35 0.38 20.53 9.44
CA VAL A 35 0.05 19.75 10.62
C VAL A 35 1.14 19.91 11.66
N ALA A 36 0.73 19.82 12.91
CA ALA A 36 1.67 19.86 13.99
C ALA A 36 2.56 18.62 13.94
N LEU A 37 3.73 18.72 14.56
CA LEU A 37 4.69 17.64 14.49
C LEU A 37 4.12 16.35 15.03
N GLU A 38 3.46 16.40 16.17
CA GLU A 38 2.91 15.20 16.76
C GLU A 38 1.88 14.56 15.85
N GLU A 39 1.06 15.39 15.25
CA GLU A 39 0.06 14.88 14.33
C GLU A 39 0.70 14.33 13.08
N SER A 40 1.78 14.93 12.62
CA SER A 40 2.49 14.44 11.48
C SER A 40 3.00 13.03 11.70
N LEU A 41 3.49 12.75 12.91
CA LEU A 41 4.00 11.43 13.20
C LEU A 41 2.89 10.40 13.14
N GLU A 42 1.73 10.74 13.69
CA GLU A 42 0.61 9.81 13.66
C GLU A 42 0.14 9.56 12.24
N ILE A 43 0.06 10.62 11.47
CA ILE A 43 -0.37 10.49 10.08
C ILE A 43 0.63 9.66 9.30
N TYR A 44 1.90 9.88 9.56
CA TYR A 44 2.93 9.13 8.87
C TYR A 44 2.83 7.64 9.21
N GLN A 45 2.59 7.33 10.48
CA GLN A 45 2.46 5.95 10.87
C GLN A 45 1.29 5.28 10.20
N ARG A 46 0.17 5.99 10.13
CA ARG A 46 -0.99 5.42 9.44
C ARG A 46 -0.69 5.24 7.97
N GLY A 47 0.02 6.19 7.37
CA GLY A 47 0.39 6.05 5.97
C GLY A 47 1.25 4.83 5.73
N ALA A 48 2.15 4.53 6.67
CA ALA A 48 2.99 3.35 6.51
C ALA A 48 2.17 2.08 6.54
N LEU A 49 1.15 2.03 7.41
CA LEU A 49 0.30 0.87 7.47
C LEU A 49 -0.55 0.73 6.21
N LEU A 50 -1.06 1.84 5.72
CA LEU A 50 -1.83 1.81 4.48
C LEU A 50 -0.96 1.34 3.33
N ARG A 51 0.28 1.79 3.29
CA ARG A 51 1.17 1.38 2.24
C ARG A 51 1.46 -0.10 2.31
N ALA A 52 1.68 -0.62 3.51
CA ALA A 52 1.92 -2.04 3.65
C ALA A 52 0.72 -2.85 3.18
N TYR A 53 -0.48 -2.37 3.50
CA TYR A 53 -1.69 -3.05 3.06
C TYR A 53 -1.79 -3.05 1.54
N CYS A 54 -1.52 -1.91 0.93
CA CYS A 54 -1.59 -1.82 -0.52
C CYS A 54 -0.54 -2.70 -1.19
N ASP A 55 0.65 -2.75 -0.61
CA ASP A 55 1.69 -3.60 -1.15
C ASP A 55 1.29 -5.06 -1.12
N GLU A 56 0.67 -5.48 -0.03
CA GLU A 56 0.22 -6.85 0.06
C GLU A 56 -0.86 -7.15 -0.96
N LYS A 57 -1.77 -6.21 -1.16
CA LYS A 57 -2.81 -6.40 -2.16
C LYS A 57 -2.21 -6.50 -3.55
N LEU A 58 -1.23 -5.69 -3.83
CA LEU A 58 -0.59 -5.75 -5.13
C LEU A 58 0.13 -7.07 -5.34
N LYS A 59 0.80 -7.56 -4.33
CA LYS A 59 1.49 -8.83 -4.45
C LYS A 59 0.50 -9.96 -4.70
N SER A 60 -0.62 -9.96 -4.00
CA SER A 60 -1.63 -10.95 -4.23
C SER A 60 -2.16 -10.90 -5.65
N ALA A 61 -2.40 -9.70 -6.13
CA ALA A 61 -2.92 -9.56 -7.49
C ALA A 61 -1.90 -10.02 -8.51
N GLN A 62 -0.64 -9.71 -8.28
CA GLN A 62 0.39 -10.15 -9.20
C GLN A 62 0.49 -11.66 -9.24
N ALA A 63 0.39 -12.30 -8.10
CA ALA A 63 0.45 -13.74 -8.05
C ALA A 63 -0.69 -14.35 -8.83
N LYS A 64 -1.88 -13.77 -8.71
CA LYS A 64 -3.02 -14.28 -9.45
C LYS A 64 -2.85 -14.08 -10.93
N ILE A 65 -2.35 -12.95 -11.31
CA ILE A 65 -2.16 -12.67 -12.72
C ILE A 65 -1.15 -13.64 -13.31
N GLU A 66 -0.08 -13.91 -12.59
CA GLU A 66 0.92 -14.82 -13.08
C GLU A 66 0.34 -16.20 -13.28
N LYS A 67 -0.49 -16.65 -12.36
CA LYS A 67 -1.11 -17.93 -12.52
C LYS A 67 -1.99 -17.98 -13.76
N VAL A 68 -2.76 -16.95 -13.97
CA VAL A 68 -3.69 -16.92 -15.07
C VAL A 68 -2.98 -16.88 -16.39
N THR A 69 -1.90 -16.13 -16.47
CA THR A 69 -1.23 -15.95 -17.74
C THR A 69 -0.22 -17.04 -18.04
N GLY A 70 -0.14 -18.04 -17.20
CA GLY A 70 0.77 -19.10 -17.51
C GLY A 70 2.13 -18.91 -16.96
N GLY A 71 2.26 -18.10 -15.99
CA GLY A 71 3.51 -17.99 -15.32
C GLY A 71 4.29 -16.78 -15.74
N GLY A 72 5.54 -16.88 -15.55
CA GLY A 72 6.37 -15.74 -15.72
C GLY A 72 6.66 -15.34 -17.13
N SER A 73 6.23 -16.12 -18.09
CA SER A 73 6.64 -15.77 -19.44
C SER A 73 6.07 -14.42 -19.84
N ALA A 74 4.86 -14.12 -19.43
CA ALA A 74 4.32 -12.83 -19.76
C ALA A 74 5.11 -11.74 -19.07
N SER A 75 5.48 -11.98 -17.84
CA SER A 75 6.25 -10.99 -17.12
C SER A 75 7.59 -10.77 -17.78
N GLU A 76 8.19 -11.84 -18.20
CA GLU A 76 9.48 -11.71 -18.83
C GLU A 76 9.40 -10.86 -20.05
N ASP A 77 8.37 -11.04 -20.82
CA ASP A 77 8.22 -10.24 -22.00
C ASP A 77 8.15 -8.78 -21.67
N LEU A 78 7.42 -8.44 -20.64
CA LEU A 78 7.32 -7.05 -20.26
C LEU A 78 8.65 -6.50 -19.83
N ASP A 79 9.42 -7.31 -19.16
CA ASP A 79 10.68 -6.82 -18.68
C ASP A 79 11.62 -6.50 -19.77
N VAL A 80 11.55 -7.26 -20.81
CA VAL A 80 12.46 -7.05 -21.85
C VAL A 80 12.52 -5.70 -22.37
N GLU A 81 11.70 -5.10 -22.40
CA GLU A 81 11.72 -3.87 -22.94
C GLU A 81 12.48 -3.07 -22.65
#